data_6e6de04f1505f003af3cb9beda1e1e15
#
_entry.id   6e6de04f1505f003af3cb9beda1e1e15
#
_cell.length_a   1.000
_cell.length_b   1.000
_cell.length_c   1.000
_cell.angle_alpha   90.00
_cell.angle_beta   90.00
_cell.angle_gamma   90.00
#
_symmetry.space_group_name_H-M   'P 1'
#
loop_
_entity.id
_entity.type
_entity.pdbx_description
1 polymer ?
#
loop_
_entity_poly.entity_id
_entity_poly.type
_entity_poly.pdbx_seq_one_letter_code
_entity_poly.pdbx_strand_id
1 'polypeptide(L)'
;MRNSKNLMRMTILISRTDGIGDVVLTLPLAGVIKYCFADARVLFLGRTYTEAVVSMCEAVDEFLDWDELAKDESKTVNLLQTKQIDVVLHVFPNKEVAKLCKQAGIKSRVGTSHRICNWLFCNKLVHFSRRNSNEHEAVLNLKLLYPLTKRESRITVENICDYVHVKAVKVPSCADKLLENSRYFKLILHPKSKGSAREWGLHNFRLLIEALDKTKFRIFLCGTEEEGQRFREELLSETDENVYDLSGKLSLEQYISLIADSDALVAASTGPLHIAAVLNKHAIGLYPPIRPMNPERWQPIGRKVKVFCKDKVCNSCRKTTYCSCMQSIKPKEVAEYLSNLCKERF
;
A
#
# COMPACT_ATOMS: atom_id res chain seq x y z
N MET A 1 1.14 -35.71 30.47
CA MET A 1 0.85 -34.45 31.14
C MET A 1 1.74 -33.35 30.52
N ARG A 2 1.22 -32.58 29.56
CA ARG A 2 1.93 -31.44 29.00
C ARG A 2 1.73 -30.28 29.98
N ASN A 3 2.81 -29.82 30.58
CA ASN A 3 2.82 -28.63 31.42
C ASN A 3 2.25 -27.45 30.62
N SER A 4 1.06 -27.00 30.99
CA SER A 4 0.49 -25.70 30.58
C SER A 4 1.27 -24.59 31.31
N LYS A 5 2.52 -24.33 30.87
CA LYS A 5 3.12 -23.02 31.15
C LYS A 5 2.21 -22.00 30.47
N ASN A 6 1.64 -21.09 31.21
CA ASN A 6 1.05 -19.83 30.74
C ASN A 6 2.03 -19.24 29.74
N LEU A 7 1.87 -19.51 28.43
CA LEU A 7 2.57 -18.81 27.37
C LEU A 7 2.00 -17.40 27.38
N MET A 8 2.69 -16.49 28.06
CA MET A 8 2.35 -15.07 27.97
C MET A 8 2.27 -14.70 26.48
N ARG A 9 1.13 -14.23 26.07
CA ARG A 9 0.84 -13.80 24.70
C ARG A 9 1.81 -12.69 24.32
N MET A 10 2.74 -12.94 23.39
CA MET A 10 3.74 -11.96 22.95
C MET A 10 3.07 -10.79 22.22
N THR A 11 3.34 -9.56 22.67
CA THR A 11 2.84 -8.33 22.01
C THR A 11 3.94 -7.73 21.12
N ILE A 12 3.65 -7.61 19.82
CA ILE A 12 4.57 -7.09 18.81
C ILE A 12 4.00 -5.81 18.22
N LEU A 13 4.79 -4.73 18.28
CA LEU A 13 4.47 -3.45 17.64
C LEU A 13 5.18 -3.33 16.30
N ILE A 14 4.44 -3.14 15.22
CA ILE A 14 4.96 -2.74 13.91
C ILE A 14 4.88 -1.21 13.84
N SER A 15 6.01 -0.54 13.58
CA SER A 15 6.06 0.91 13.42
C SER A 15 6.33 1.29 11.97
N ARG A 16 5.32 1.89 11.31
CA ARG A 16 5.40 2.41 9.95
C ARG A 16 4.58 3.69 9.80
N THR A 17 5.26 4.84 9.74
CA THR A 17 4.64 6.18 9.78
C THR A 17 4.80 6.98 8.49
N ASP A 18 4.87 6.31 7.34
CA ASP A 18 4.96 6.90 5.99
C ASP A 18 3.72 6.61 5.13
N GLY A 19 3.85 6.57 3.81
CA GLY A 19 2.74 6.59 2.86
C GLY A 19 1.85 5.34 2.84
N ILE A 20 0.62 5.48 2.32
CA ILE A 20 -0.37 4.39 2.21
C ILE A 20 0.21 3.16 1.49
N GLY A 21 0.89 3.35 0.35
CA GLY A 21 1.48 2.23 -0.39
C GLY A 21 2.50 1.46 0.44
N ASP A 22 3.32 2.17 1.20
CA ASP A 22 4.31 1.61 2.12
C ASP A 22 3.66 0.83 3.27
N VAL A 23 2.55 1.34 3.80
CA VAL A 23 1.75 0.67 4.82
C VAL A 23 1.16 -0.62 4.27
N VAL A 24 0.52 -0.61 3.08
CA VAL A 24 -0.01 -1.82 2.45
C VAL A 24 1.08 -2.86 2.25
N LEU A 25 2.27 -2.46 1.76
CA LEU A 25 3.42 -3.37 1.60
C LEU A 25 4.04 -3.83 2.94
N THR A 26 3.54 -3.33 4.07
CA THR A 26 3.93 -3.78 5.41
C THR A 26 2.92 -4.75 6.02
N LEU A 27 1.67 -4.78 5.54
CA LEU A 27 0.64 -5.68 6.07
C LEU A 27 1.03 -7.17 6.05
N PRO A 28 1.76 -7.69 5.02
CA PRO A 28 2.23 -9.08 5.06
C PRO A 28 3.09 -9.40 6.28
N LEU A 29 3.84 -8.42 6.81
CA LEU A 29 4.63 -8.62 8.02
C LEU A 29 3.75 -9.02 9.21
N ALA A 30 2.56 -8.40 9.35
CA ALA A 30 1.59 -8.76 10.39
C ALA A 30 1.08 -10.20 10.20
N GLY A 31 0.73 -10.59 8.98
CA GLY A 31 0.30 -11.96 8.67
C GLY A 31 1.39 -13.00 8.93
N VAL A 32 2.64 -12.73 8.57
CA VAL A 32 3.77 -13.62 8.84
C VAL A 32 4.04 -13.70 10.34
N ILE A 33 3.86 -12.62 11.11
CA ILE A 33 3.93 -12.69 12.58
C ILE A 33 2.89 -13.67 13.12
N LYS A 34 1.62 -13.55 12.70
CA LYS A 34 0.55 -14.48 13.13
C LYS A 34 0.82 -15.94 12.69
N TYR A 35 1.40 -16.12 11.50
CA TYR A 35 1.81 -17.45 11.03
C TYR A 35 2.92 -18.07 11.89
N CYS A 36 3.93 -17.27 12.26
CA CYS A 36 5.06 -17.75 13.07
C CYS A 36 4.72 -17.86 14.56
N PHE A 37 3.83 -17.03 15.06
CA PHE A 37 3.47 -16.86 16.48
C PHE A 37 1.94 -16.69 16.58
N ALA A 38 1.22 -17.83 16.52
CA ALA A 38 -0.25 -17.82 16.39
C ALA A 38 -0.97 -17.01 17.48
N ASP A 39 -0.46 -16.99 18.71
CA ASP A 39 -1.04 -16.26 19.83
C ASP A 39 -0.48 -14.82 19.98
N ALA A 40 0.37 -14.35 19.06
CA ALA A 40 0.91 -13.00 19.13
C ALA A 40 -0.19 -11.95 19.01
N ARG A 41 -0.10 -10.91 19.83
CA ARG A 41 -0.86 -9.68 19.64
C ARG A 41 -0.06 -8.71 18.78
N VAL A 42 -0.62 -8.29 17.65
CA VAL A 42 0.03 -7.39 16.70
C VAL A 42 -0.57 -6.01 16.80
N LEU A 43 0.22 -5.04 17.22
CA LEU A 43 -0.13 -3.63 17.20
C LEU A 43 0.54 -2.97 16.01
N PHE A 44 -0.11 -1.97 15.42
CA PHE A 44 0.43 -1.20 14.30
C PHE A 44 0.43 0.29 14.63
N LEU A 45 1.60 0.91 14.67
CA LEU A 45 1.77 2.35 14.83
C LEU A 45 1.89 3.00 13.46
N GLY A 46 0.89 3.79 13.08
CA GLY A 46 0.79 4.49 11.81
C GLY A 46 0.35 5.94 11.95
N ARG A 47 0.18 6.63 10.82
CA ARG A 47 -0.38 7.98 10.77
C ARG A 47 -1.90 7.90 10.71
N THR A 48 -2.61 8.90 11.26
CA THR A 48 -4.09 8.98 11.25
C THR A 48 -4.67 8.61 9.89
N TYR A 49 -4.17 9.19 8.81
CA TYR A 49 -4.68 8.95 7.47
C TYR A 49 -4.44 7.53 6.93
N THR A 50 -3.67 6.69 7.62
CA THR A 50 -3.42 5.30 7.24
C THR A 50 -4.26 4.29 8.02
N GLU A 51 -5.02 4.73 9.02
CA GLU A 51 -5.81 3.88 9.92
C GLU A 51 -6.77 2.97 9.14
N ALA A 52 -7.52 3.54 8.20
CA ALA A 52 -8.47 2.78 7.38
C ALA A 52 -7.81 1.60 6.65
N VAL A 53 -6.58 1.80 6.16
CA VAL A 53 -5.80 0.76 5.47
C VAL A 53 -5.32 -0.32 6.43
N VAL A 54 -4.84 0.06 7.60
CA VAL A 54 -4.38 -0.90 8.63
C VAL A 54 -5.55 -1.70 9.18
N SER A 55 -6.69 -1.04 9.40
CA SER A 55 -7.92 -1.65 9.96
C SER A 55 -8.55 -2.70 9.04
N MET A 56 -8.27 -2.66 7.70
CA MET A 56 -8.69 -3.79 6.86
C MET A 56 -7.89 -5.07 7.13
N CYS A 57 -6.69 -5.02 7.71
CA CYS A 57 -5.84 -6.19 7.88
C CYS A 57 -6.27 -7.02 9.10
N GLU A 58 -6.72 -8.26 8.87
CA GLU A 58 -7.17 -9.17 9.91
C GLU A 58 -6.05 -9.60 10.88
N ALA A 59 -4.81 -9.50 10.46
CA ALA A 59 -3.65 -9.84 11.28
C ALA A 59 -3.25 -8.74 12.28
N VAL A 60 -3.80 -7.54 12.17
CA VAL A 60 -3.56 -6.44 13.11
C VAL A 60 -4.67 -6.39 14.15
N ASP A 61 -4.29 -6.50 15.42
CA ASP A 61 -5.26 -6.50 16.53
C ASP A 61 -5.62 -5.09 17.00
N GLU A 62 -4.72 -4.10 16.82
CA GLU A 62 -4.94 -2.73 17.27
C GLU A 62 -4.08 -1.73 16.48
N PHE A 63 -4.69 -0.59 16.11
CA PHE A 63 -4.00 0.55 15.53
C PHE A 63 -3.65 1.56 16.62
N LEU A 64 -2.44 2.14 16.55
CA LEU A 64 -1.99 3.24 17.38
C LEU A 64 -1.70 4.45 16.49
N ASP A 65 -2.37 5.56 16.75
CA ASP A 65 -2.24 6.79 15.98
C ASP A 65 -1.01 7.59 16.41
N TRP A 66 -0.01 7.63 15.53
CA TRP A 66 1.21 8.38 15.79
C TRP A 66 0.99 9.90 15.82
N ASP A 67 0.06 10.44 15.03
CA ASP A 67 -0.19 11.87 14.97
C ASP A 67 -0.78 12.39 16.30
N GLU A 68 -1.55 11.55 16.99
CA GLU A 68 -2.04 11.86 18.34
C GLU A 68 -0.97 11.60 19.41
N LEU A 69 -0.26 10.47 19.30
CA LEU A 69 0.75 10.09 20.29
C LEU A 69 1.96 11.04 20.30
N ALA A 70 2.34 11.59 19.16
CA ALA A 70 3.45 12.52 19.06
C ALA A 70 3.23 13.85 19.82
N LYS A 71 1.99 14.16 20.20
CA LYS A 71 1.64 15.41 20.90
C LYS A 71 2.09 15.43 22.38
N ASP A 72 2.25 14.26 23.01
CA ASP A 72 2.61 14.14 24.42
C ASP A 72 3.50 12.92 24.68
N GLU A 73 4.83 13.16 24.81
CA GLU A 73 5.82 12.10 25.03
C GLU A 73 5.52 11.27 26.28
N SER A 74 5.11 11.91 27.38
CA SER A 74 4.89 11.23 28.66
C SER A 74 3.68 10.30 28.61
N LYS A 75 2.58 10.76 28.03
CA LYS A 75 1.39 9.92 27.81
C LYS A 75 1.70 8.76 26.87
N THR A 76 2.49 9.02 25.85
CA THR A 76 2.90 7.98 24.88
C THR A 76 3.74 6.90 25.54
N VAL A 77 4.74 7.28 26.35
CA VAL A 77 5.54 6.31 27.12
C VAL A 77 4.65 5.47 28.03
N ASN A 78 3.75 6.09 28.79
CA ASN A 78 2.81 5.40 29.67
C ASN A 78 1.90 4.43 28.91
N LEU A 79 1.37 4.87 27.75
CA LEU A 79 0.55 4.00 26.88
C LEU A 79 1.35 2.79 26.41
N LEU A 80 2.56 2.98 25.88
CA LEU A 80 3.40 1.89 25.40
C LEU A 80 3.73 0.89 26.51
N GLN A 81 3.94 1.36 27.75
CA GLN A 81 4.13 0.51 28.93
C GLN A 81 2.86 -0.28 29.26
N THR A 82 1.71 0.38 29.30
CA THR A 82 0.41 -0.27 29.59
C THR A 82 0.06 -1.35 28.57
N LYS A 83 0.45 -1.16 27.28
CA LYS A 83 0.25 -2.16 26.22
C LYS A 83 1.15 -3.40 26.37
N GLN A 84 2.12 -3.40 27.30
CA GLN A 84 3.04 -4.51 27.57
C GLN A 84 3.72 -5.05 26.31
N ILE A 85 4.32 -4.14 25.52
CA ILE A 85 4.95 -4.48 24.25
C ILE A 85 6.28 -5.19 24.50
N ASP A 86 6.41 -6.42 24.00
CA ASP A 86 7.64 -7.21 24.12
C ASP A 86 8.65 -6.85 23.04
N VAL A 87 8.15 -6.59 21.83
CA VAL A 87 8.97 -6.35 20.62
C VAL A 87 8.42 -5.18 19.84
N VAL A 88 9.31 -4.29 19.38
CA VAL A 88 8.98 -3.32 18.34
C VAL A 88 9.84 -3.56 17.09
N LEU A 89 9.18 -3.55 15.92
CA LEU A 89 9.80 -3.62 14.60
C LEU A 89 9.73 -2.25 13.94
N HIS A 90 10.87 -1.55 13.88
CA HIS A 90 10.97 -0.24 13.23
C HIS A 90 11.11 -0.43 11.72
N VAL A 91 9.98 -0.61 11.04
CA VAL A 91 9.91 -0.77 9.58
C VAL A 91 10.30 0.53 8.89
N PHE A 92 9.76 1.65 9.35
CA PHE A 92 10.22 2.99 8.97
C PHE A 92 11.09 3.59 10.08
N PRO A 93 12.25 4.17 9.75
CA PRO A 93 13.18 4.73 10.73
C PRO A 93 12.68 6.10 11.22
N ASN A 94 11.86 6.10 12.26
CA ASN A 94 11.42 7.29 12.95
C ASN A 94 12.17 7.42 14.28
N LYS A 95 12.98 8.50 14.43
CA LYS A 95 13.83 8.73 15.59
C LYS A 95 13.02 8.92 16.88
N GLU A 96 11.92 9.64 16.81
CA GLU A 96 11.06 9.92 17.97
C GLU A 96 10.38 8.66 18.48
N VAL A 97 9.76 7.89 17.56
CA VAL A 97 9.18 6.58 17.91
C VAL A 97 10.22 5.67 18.56
N ALA A 98 11.43 5.60 17.99
CA ALA A 98 12.49 4.73 18.51
C ALA A 98 12.97 5.18 19.91
N LYS A 99 13.06 6.51 20.16
CA LYS A 99 13.36 7.10 21.47
C LYS A 99 12.31 6.70 22.49
N LEU A 100 11.03 6.92 22.19
CA LEU A 100 9.91 6.65 23.11
C LEU A 100 9.78 5.14 23.41
N CYS A 101 9.96 4.28 22.43
CA CYS A 101 9.99 2.83 22.64
C CYS A 101 11.13 2.39 23.59
N LYS A 102 12.30 3.06 23.54
CA LYS A 102 13.40 2.82 24.48
C LYS A 102 13.04 3.32 25.89
N GLN A 103 12.45 4.50 26.01
CA GLN A 103 12.01 5.07 27.29
C GLN A 103 10.90 4.23 27.94
N ALA A 104 9.98 3.69 27.13
CA ALA A 104 8.94 2.77 27.60
C ALA A 104 9.49 1.40 28.07
N GLY A 105 10.78 1.15 27.91
CA GLY A 105 11.42 -0.09 28.37
C GLY A 105 11.12 -1.31 27.52
N ILE A 106 10.69 -1.15 26.26
CA ILE A 106 10.44 -2.27 25.35
C ILE A 106 11.72 -3.11 25.21
N LYS A 107 11.64 -4.40 25.57
CA LYS A 107 12.82 -5.27 25.70
C LYS A 107 13.53 -5.54 24.37
N SER A 108 12.79 -5.77 23.30
CA SER A 108 13.36 -6.06 21.98
C SER A 108 12.96 -4.96 20.97
N ARG A 109 13.94 -4.19 20.53
CA ARG A 109 13.75 -3.08 19.59
C ARG A 109 14.57 -3.37 18.33
N VAL A 110 13.87 -3.76 17.27
CA VAL A 110 14.48 -4.24 16.02
C VAL A 110 14.44 -3.13 14.97
N GLY A 111 15.56 -2.90 14.29
CA GLY A 111 15.66 -1.95 13.19
C GLY A 111 16.78 -2.32 12.22
N THR A 112 16.83 -1.66 11.05
CA THR A 112 17.94 -1.84 10.11
C THR A 112 19.21 -1.12 10.60
N SER A 113 20.39 -1.75 10.40
CA SER A 113 21.69 -1.15 10.73
C SER A 113 22.07 0.07 9.87
N HIS A 114 21.36 0.33 8.78
CA HIS A 114 21.65 1.43 7.84
C HIS A 114 21.04 2.78 8.24
N ARG A 115 20.62 2.93 9.51
CA ARG A 115 20.07 4.19 10.05
C ARG A 115 20.69 4.51 11.41
N ILE A 116 21.25 5.70 11.55
CA ILE A 116 21.94 6.15 12.77
C ILE A 116 21.00 6.10 14.00
N CYS A 117 19.75 6.52 13.84
CA CYS A 117 18.78 6.47 14.96
C CYS A 117 18.58 5.04 15.50
N ASN A 118 18.65 4.02 14.65
CA ASN A 118 18.53 2.63 15.09
C ASN A 118 19.73 2.18 15.93
N TRP A 119 20.95 2.67 15.67
CA TRP A 119 22.12 2.39 16.51
C TRP A 119 21.97 2.97 17.93
N LEU A 120 21.26 4.09 18.07
CA LEU A 120 21.07 4.75 19.35
C LEU A 120 19.94 4.14 20.17
N PHE A 121 18.88 3.68 19.53
CA PHE A 121 17.62 3.33 20.19
C PHE A 121 17.21 1.85 20.03
N CYS A 122 17.69 1.14 19.02
CA CYS A 122 17.44 -0.29 18.86
C CYS A 122 18.56 -1.11 19.52
N ASN A 123 18.22 -2.32 19.97
CA ASN A 123 19.17 -3.27 20.54
C ASN A 123 19.32 -4.55 19.70
N LYS A 124 18.56 -4.64 18.61
CA LYS A 124 18.68 -5.70 17.61
C LYS A 124 18.70 -5.09 16.22
N LEU A 125 19.88 -5.11 15.60
CA LEU A 125 20.10 -4.52 14.27
C LEU A 125 20.15 -5.63 13.22
N VAL A 126 19.35 -5.47 12.16
CA VAL A 126 19.36 -6.34 11.00
C VAL A 126 20.08 -5.64 9.85
N HIS A 127 21.04 -6.35 9.25
CA HIS A 127 21.89 -5.76 8.21
C HIS A 127 21.26 -5.90 6.83
N PHE A 128 20.56 -4.87 6.36
CA PHE A 128 20.11 -4.71 4.97
C PHE A 128 19.91 -3.23 4.63
N SER A 129 20.12 -2.89 3.37
CA SER A 129 19.94 -1.52 2.85
C SER A 129 18.72 -1.47 1.91
N ARG A 130 17.75 -0.61 2.22
CA ARG A 130 16.63 -0.34 1.30
C ARG A 130 17.06 0.42 0.05
N ARG A 131 18.08 1.27 0.17
CA ARG A 131 18.58 2.11 -0.94
C ARG A 131 19.27 1.29 -2.02
N ASN A 132 20.03 0.27 -1.62
CA ASN A 132 20.89 -0.51 -2.50
C ASN A 132 20.35 -1.92 -2.78
N SER A 133 19.12 -2.21 -2.35
CA SER A 133 18.49 -3.52 -2.60
C SER A 133 17.72 -3.54 -3.91
N ASN A 134 17.76 -4.69 -4.58
CA ASN A 134 16.89 -5.04 -5.70
C ASN A 134 15.64 -5.81 -5.23
N GLU A 135 15.57 -6.17 -3.94
CA GLU A 135 14.47 -6.94 -3.40
C GLU A 135 13.22 -6.05 -3.21
N HIS A 136 12.08 -6.66 -3.33
CA HIS A 136 10.79 -6.02 -3.13
C HIS A 136 10.62 -5.47 -1.71
N GLU A 137 9.97 -4.30 -1.56
CA GLU A 137 9.82 -3.62 -0.26
C GLU A 137 9.15 -4.51 0.79
N ALA A 138 8.08 -5.23 0.43
CA ALA A 138 7.40 -6.13 1.35
C ALA A 138 8.30 -7.27 1.85
N VAL A 139 9.14 -7.85 0.97
CA VAL A 139 10.10 -8.89 1.35
C VAL A 139 11.19 -8.34 2.28
N LEU A 140 11.67 -7.11 2.02
CA LEU A 140 12.64 -6.46 2.92
C LEU A 140 12.07 -6.21 4.32
N ASN A 141 10.76 -5.95 4.43
CA ASN A 141 10.10 -5.78 5.73
C ASN A 141 10.18 -7.07 6.57
N LEU A 142 10.07 -8.24 5.92
CA LEU A 142 10.15 -9.55 6.60
C LEU A 142 11.51 -9.82 7.22
N LYS A 143 12.59 -9.23 6.70
CA LYS A 143 13.94 -9.40 7.28
C LYS A 143 14.02 -8.94 8.74
N LEU A 144 13.16 -8.01 9.15
CA LEU A 144 13.09 -7.58 10.55
C LEU A 144 12.62 -8.67 11.52
N LEU A 145 12.06 -9.77 11.02
CA LEU A 145 11.69 -10.92 11.86
C LEU A 145 12.88 -11.82 12.22
N TYR A 146 14.02 -11.71 11.53
CA TYR A 146 15.18 -12.56 11.76
C TYR A 146 15.61 -12.67 13.24
N PRO A 147 15.68 -11.58 14.03
CA PRO A 147 16.04 -11.66 15.45
C PRO A 147 15.06 -12.47 16.31
N LEU A 148 13.82 -12.63 15.85
CA LEU A 148 12.77 -13.39 16.54
C LEU A 148 12.73 -14.86 16.09
N THR A 149 12.77 -15.10 14.79
CA THR A 149 12.63 -16.44 14.18
C THR A 149 13.94 -17.20 14.13
N LYS A 150 15.09 -16.50 14.17
CA LYS A 150 16.44 -17.05 13.92
C LYS A 150 16.58 -17.75 12.57
N ARG A 151 15.68 -17.50 11.65
CA ARG A 151 15.66 -18.05 10.29
C ARG A 151 15.33 -16.94 9.30
N GLU A 152 15.96 -16.98 8.14
CA GLU A 152 15.57 -16.14 7.02
C GLU A 152 14.22 -16.57 6.47
N SER A 153 13.43 -15.60 6.06
CA SER A 153 12.16 -15.86 5.41
C SER A 153 12.39 -16.49 4.03
N ARG A 154 11.65 -17.55 3.71
CA ARG A 154 11.59 -18.13 2.36
C ARG A 154 10.44 -17.53 1.54
N ILE A 155 9.76 -16.53 2.08
CA ILE A 155 8.64 -15.85 1.43
C ILE A 155 9.20 -14.92 0.37
N THR A 156 8.69 -15.07 -0.84
CA THR A 156 9.05 -14.27 -2.03
C THR A 156 7.89 -13.36 -2.42
N VAL A 157 8.09 -12.51 -3.42
CA VAL A 157 7.05 -11.62 -3.95
C VAL A 157 5.85 -12.39 -4.50
N GLU A 158 6.09 -13.61 -5.03
CA GLU A 158 5.06 -14.44 -5.64
C GLU A 158 4.07 -15.02 -4.63
N ASN A 159 4.56 -15.33 -3.40
CA ASN A 159 3.74 -15.98 -2.38
C ASN A 159 3.43 -15.10 -1.15
N ILE A 160 3.98 -13.89 -1.08
CA ILE A 160 3.77 -12.99 0.05
C ILE A 160 2.30 -12.56 0.22
N CYS A 161 1.54 -12.53 -0.85
CA CYS A 161 0.11 -12.20 -0.80
C CYS A 161 -0.71 -13.22 0.00
N ASP A 162 -0.23 -14.45 0.17
CA ASP A 162 -0.90 -15.49 0.98
C ASP A 162 -0.90 -15.17 2.48
N TYR A 163 -0.08 -14.19 2.89
CA TYR A 163 -0.02 -13.70 4.28
C TYR A 163 -0.78 -12.40 4.50
N VAL A 164 -1.55 -11.93 3.50
CA VAL A 164 -2.36 -10.73 3.62
C VAL A 164 -3.83 -11.10 3.55
N HIS A 165 -4.48 -11.13 4.69
CA HIS A 165 -5.93 -11.29 4.78
C HIS A 165 -6.53 -9.94 5.13
N VAL A 166 -7.33 -9.41 4.22
CA VAL A 166 -7.98 -8.11 4.38
C VAL A 166 -9.48 -8.26 4.20
N LYS A 167 -10.22 -7.52 5.00
CA LYS A 167 -11.67 -7.34 4.87
C LYS A 167 -11.95 -5.91 4.42
N ALA A 168 -12.74 -5.75 3.39
CA ALA A 168 -13.31 -4.45 3.05
C ALA A 168 -14.53 -4.21 3.92
N VAL A 169 -14.57 -3.06 4.58
CA VAL A 169 -15.77 -2.59 5.26
C VAL A 169 -16.56 -1.78 4.24
N LYS A 170 -17.82 -2.14 4.01
CA LYS A 170 -18.68 -1.36 3.11
C LYS A 170 -19.09 -0.07 3.81
N VAL A 171 -18.63 1.05 3.26
CA VAL A 171 -18.95 2.40 3.76
C VAL A 171 -19.79 3.11 2.71
N PRO A 172 -21.02 3.52 3.03
CA PRO A 172 -21.90 4.22 2.09
C PRO A 172 -21.26 5.48 1.52
N SER A 173 -21.45 5.70 0.23
CA SER A 173 -20.89 6.83 -0.48
C SER A 173 -21.79 7.33 -1.62
N CYS A 174 -21.44 8.46 -2.21
CA CYS A 174 -22.11 8.99 -3.40
C CYS A 174 -21.97 8.07 -4.64
N ALA A 175 -21.04 7.11 -4.60
CA ALA A 175 -20.80 6.16 -5.69
C ALA A 175 -21.75 4.94 -5.68
N ASP A 176 -22.46 4.65 -4.59
CA ASP A 176 -23.22 3.41 -4.41
C ASP A 176 -24.22 3.17 -5.53
N LYS A 177 -25.03 4.19 -5.88
CA LYS A 177 -25.97 4.11 -7.00
C LYS A 177 -25.30 3.82 -8.34
N LEU A 178 -24.07 4.28 -8.52
CA LEU A 178 -23.29 4.03 -9.72
C LEU A 178 -22.74 2.59 -9.74
N LEU A 179 -22.63 1.94 -8.60
CA LEU A 179 -22.12 0.57 -8.45
C LEU A 179 -23.20 -0.50 -8.57
N GLU A 180 -24.48 -0.18 -8.43
CA GLU A 180 -25.60 -1.14 -8.42
C GLU A 180 -25.75 -1.93 -9.73
N ASN A 181 -25.36 -1.35 -10.86
CA ASN A 181 -25.52 -2.01 -12.16
C ASN A 181 -24.36 -2.96 -12.45
N SER A 182 -24.62 -4.27 -12.36
CA SER A 182 -23.64 -5.35 -12.54
C SER A 182 -23.22 -5.59 -14.00
N ARG A 183 -23.96 -5.05 -14.97
CA ARG A 183 -23.69 -5.25 -16.42
C ARG A 183 -22.48 -4.46 -16.92
N TYR A 184 -21.94 -3.52 -16.15
CA TYR A 184 -20.76 -2.75 -16.53
C TYR A 184 -19.51 -3.28 -15.86
N PHE A 185 -18.39 -3.26 -16.60
CA PHE A 185 -17.07 -3.41 -16.02
C PHE A 185 -16.68 -2.11 -15.33
N LYS A 186 -16.50 -2.15 -14.01
CA LYS A 186 -16.27 -0.99 -13.14
C LYS A 186 -14.78 -0.73 -13.05
N LEU A 187 -14.32 0.34 -13.69
CA LEU A 187 -12.91 0.70 -13.80
C LEU A 187 -12.61 1.98 -13.02
N ILE A 188 -11.68 1.92 -12.10
CA ILE A 188 -11.12 3.10 -11.44
C ILE A 188 -9.87 3.56 -12.19
N LEU A 189 -9.80 4.85 -12.52
CA LEU A 189 -8.59 5.51 -12.97
C LEU A 189 -8.11 6.49 -11.91
N HIS A 190 -6.85 6.35 -11.49
CA HIS A 190 -6.20 7.25 -10.52
C HIS A 190 -5.00 7.92 -11.19
N PRO A 191 -5.19 9.04 -11.90
CA PRO A 191 -4.20 9.57 -12.84
C PRO A 191 -3.05 10.34 -12.20
N LYS A 192 -3.22 10.81 -10.96
CA LYS A 192 -2.24 11.65 -10.25
C LYS A 192 -1.56 10.88 -9.11
N SER A 193 -0.51 11.46 -8.53
CA SER A 193 0.32 10.75 -7.54
C SER A 193 0.82 11.62 -6.39
N LYS A 194 0.45 12.89 -6.34
CA LYS A 194 1.02 13.89 -5.39
C LYS A 194 2.56 13.87 -5.36
N GLY A 195 3.21 13.49 -6.47
CA GLY A 195 4.66 13.41 -6.59
C GLY A 195 5.28 12.14 -5.99
N SER A 196 4.50 11.19 -5.45
CA SER A 196 5.02 9.92 -4.93
C SER A 196 5.49 8.96 -6.02
N ALA A 197 4.98 9.10 -7.24
CA ALA A 197 5.34 8.29 -8.40
C ALA A 197 5.55 9.14 -9.66
N ARG A 198 6.14 8.55 -10.69
CA ARG A 198 6.13 9.13 -12.04
C ARG A 198 4.74 8.96 -12.64
N GLU A 199 4.21 10.03 -13.24
CA GLU A 199 2.87 10.03 -13.83
C GLU A 199 2.91 9.63 -15.31
N TRP A 200 1.90 8.91 -15.76
CA TRP A 200 1.76 8.46 -17.14
C TRP A 200 1.40 9.58 -18.11
N GLY A 201 0.80 10.67 -17.57
CA GLY A 201 0.32 11.82 -18.30
C GLY A 201 -1.18 11.75 -18.58
N LEU A 202 -1.85 12.89 -18.42
CA LEU A 202 -3.30 13.01 -18.58
C LEU A 202 -3.74 12.67 -20.01
N HIS A 203 -2.98 13.11 -21.00
CA HIS A 203 -3.23 12.75 -22.41
C HIS A 203 -3.36 11.24 -22.63
N ASN A 204 -2.49 10.43 -22.03
CA ASN A 204 -2.56 8.97 -22.15
C ASN A 204 -3.81 8.40 -21.47
N PHE A 205 -4.23 8.95 -20.31
CA PHE A 205 -5.48 8.57 -19.66
C PHE A 205 -6.69 8.96 -20.53
N ARG A 206 -6.67 10.13 -21.20
CA ARG A 206 -7.72 10.52 -22.13
C ARG A 206 -7.83 9.55 -23.31
N LEU A 207 -6.72 9.19 -23.94
CA LEU A 207 -6.68 8.19 -25.00
C LEU A 207 -7.14 6.80 -24.53
N LEU A 208 -6.85 6.43 -23.29
CA LEU A 208 -7.37 5.18 -22.70
C LEU A 208 -8.90 5.23 -22.57
N ILE A 209 -9.48 6.31 -22.06
CA ILE A 209 -10.93 6.49 -21.92
C ILE A 209 -11.60 6.37 -23.29
N GLU A 210 -11.06 7.04 -24.32
CA GLU A 210 -11.58 7.02 -25.69
C GLU A 210 -11.51 5.64 -26.35
N ALA A 211 -10.51 4.84 -25.98
CA ALA A 211 -10.31 3.49 -26.56
C ALA A 211 -11.21 2.42 -25.92
N LEU A 212 -11.86 2.72 -24.78
CA LEU A 212 -12.73 1.76 -24.10
C LEU A 212 -14.19 1.86 -24.58
N ASP A 213 -14.87 0.71 -24.70
CA ASP A 213 -16.26 0.61 -25.12
C ASP A 213 -17.20 1.23 -24.06
N LYS A 214 -17.78 2.39 -24.38
CA LYS A 214 -18.67 3.15 -23.50
C LYS A 214 -19.90 2.35 -23.02
N THR A 215 -20.31 1.33 -23.80
CA THR A 215 -21.46 0.49 -23.45
C THR A 215 -21.13 -0.63 -22.46
N LYS A 216 -19.82 -0.91 -22.25
CA LYS A 216 -19.33 -1.97 -21.38
C LYS A 216 -18.63 -1.47 -20.13
N PHE A 217 -18.00 -0.31 -20.20
CA PHE A 217 -17.23 0.25 -19.10
C PHE A 217 -17.96 1.36 -18.39
N ARG A 218 -17.89 1.35 -17.05
CA ARG A 218 -18.20 2.46 -16.18
C ARG A 218 -16.90 2.89 -15.50
N ILE A 219 -16.50 4.14 -15.73
CA ILE A 219 -15.18 4.65 -15.38
C ILE A 219 -15.33 5.66 -14.24
N PHE A 220 -14.56 5.46 -13.17
CA PHE A 220 -14.49 6.36 -12.01
C PHE A 220 -13.13 7.04 -12.00
N LEU A 221 -13.10 8.37 -12.17
CA LEU A 221 -11.92 9.17 -11.98
C LEU A 221 -11.79 9.50 -10.50
N CYS A 222 -10.68 9.07 -9.88
CA CYS A 222 -10.46 9.23 -8.45
C CYS A 222 -9.16 9.97 -8.17
N GLY A 223 -9.15 10.69 -7.06
CA GLY A 223 -8.04 11.48 -6.56
C GLY A 223 -8.53 12.38 -5.43
N THR A 224 -7.65 13.23 -4.91
CA THR A 224 -8.05 14.32 -4.01
C THR A 224 -8.70 15.44 -4.82
N GLU A 225 -9.38 16.37 -4.16
CA GLU A 225 -9.98 17.54 -4.82
C GLU A 225 -8.93 18.35 -5.60
N GLU A 226 -7.76 18.57 -5.00
CA GLU A 226 -6.64 19.26 -5.67
C GLU A 226 -6.15 18.53 -6.93
N GLU A 227 -6.11 17.20 -6.91
CA GLU A 227 -5.77 16.38 -8.07
C GLU A 227 -6.88 16.45 -9.13
N GLY A 228 -8.15 16.44 -8.71
CA GLY A 228 -9.31 16.62 -9.57
C GLY A 228 -9.28 17.91 -10.35
N GLN A 229 -9.01 19.03 -9.69
CA GLN A 229 -8.84 20.34 -10.34
C GLN A 229 -7.79 20.32 -11.46
N ARG A 230 -6.73 19.50 -11.32
CA ARG A 230 -5.64 19.39 -12.30
C ARG A 230 -5.96 18.51 -13.50
N PHE A 231 -6.96 17.64 -13.42
CA PHE A 231 -7.24 16.70 -14.51
C PHE A 231 -8.64 16.83 -15.13
N ARG A 232 -9.59 17.53 -14.49
CA ARG A 232 -10.98 17.62 -14.98
C ARG A 232 -11.07 18.11 -16.41
N GLU A 233 -10.39 19.21 -16.75
CA GLU A 233 -10.42 19.82 -18.07
C GLU A 233 -9.89 18.89 -19.18
N GLU A 234 -8.90 18.05 -18.86
CA GLU A 234 -8.29 17.15 -19.84
C GLU A 234 -9.00 15.79 -19.93
N LEU A 235 -9.58 15.30 -18.85
CA LEU A 235 -10.13 13.93 -18.78
C LEU A 235 -11.65 13.84 -18.90
N LEU A 236 -12.39 14.91 -18.60
CA LEU A 236 -13.85 14.92 -18.71
C LEU A 236 -14.29 15.58 -20.01
N SER A 237 -15.32 15.02 -20.63
CA SER A 237 -16.02 15.58 -21.77
C SER A 237 -17.53 15.43 -21.56
N GLU A 238 -18.31 16.35 -22.06
CA GLU A 238 -19.79 16.28 -22.01
C GLU A 238 -20.35 15.05 -22.70
N THR A 239 -19.59 14.43 -23.61
CA THR A 239 -19.99 13.23 -24.34
C THR A 239 -19.66 11.93 -23.61
N ASP A 240 -19.00 11.99 -22.45
CA ASP A 240 -18.55 10.81 -21.70
C ASP A 240 -19.56 10.41 -20.60
N GLU A 241 -20.76 9.99 -20.97
CA GLU A 241 -21.85 9.60 -20.08
C GLU A 241 -21.51 8.44 -19.12
N ASN A 242 -20.45 7.70 -19.41
CA ASN A 242 -19.97 6.55 -18.63
C ASN A 242 -18.76 6.87 -17.72
N VAL A 243 -18.32 8.14 -17.67
CA VAL A 243 -17.20 8.61 -16.87
C VAL A 243 -17.68 9.50 -15.73
N TYR A 244 -17.33 9.15 -14.52
CA TYR A 244 -17.78 9.81 -13.28
C TYR A 244 -16.60 10.36 -12.50
N ASP A 245 -16.59 11.66 -12.23
CA ASP A 245 -15.60 12.28 -11.35
C ASP A 245 -16.00 12.10 -9.89
N LEU A 246 -15.18 11.36 -9.15
CA LEU A 246 -15.28 11.14 -7.71
C LEU A 246 -14.12 11.78 -6.93
N SER A 247 -13.29 12.60 -7.59
CA SER A 247 -12.18 13.29 -6.93
C SER A 247 -12.66 14.24 -5.83
N GLY A 248 -12.06 14.14 -4.65
CA GLY A 248 -12.43 14.93 -3.48
C GLY A 248 -13.75 14.56 -2.81
N LYS A 249 -14.51 13.60 -3.36
CA LYS A 249 -15.88 13.27 -2.88
C LYS A 249 -15.92 12.08 -1.93
N LEU A 250 -14.81 11.39 -1.71
CA LEU A 250 -14.74 10.16 -0.92
C LEU A 250 -13.73 10.30 0.22
N SER A 251 -14.09 9.84 1.42
CA SER A 251 -13.10 9.55 2.45
C SER A 251 -12.25 8.35 2.02
N LEU A 252 -11.15 8.08 2.72
CA LEU A 252 -10.31 6.92 2.40
C LEU A 252 -11.07 5.60 2.57
N GLU A 253 -11.90 5.48 3.61
CA GLU A 253 -12.76 4.31 3.87
C GLU A 253 -13.77 4.11 2.72
N GLN A 254 -14.41 5.19 2.27
CA GLN A 254 -15.32 5.16 1.12
C GLN A 254 -14.59 4.79 -0.17
N TYR A 255 -13.35 5.27 -0.35
CA TYR A 255 -12.54 4.92 -1.50
C TYR A 255 -12.11 3.45 -1.46
N ILE A 256 -11.73 2.91 -0.30
CA ILE A 256 -11.48 1.48 -0.12
C ILE A 256 -12.74 0.66 -0.47
N SER A 257 -13.91 1.11 -0.03
CA SER A 257 -15.20 0.47 -0.36
C SER A 257 -15.47 0.49 -1.87
N LEU A 258 -15.25 1.63 -2.54
CA LEU A 258 -15.35 1.75 -4.00
C LEU A 258 -14.41 0.78 -4.72
N ILE A 259 -13.14 0.69 -4.28
CA ILE A 259 -12.16 -0.25 -4.85
C ILE A 259 -12.65 -1.69 -4.68
N ALA A 260 -13.17 -2.03 -3.50
CA ALA A 260 -13.70 -3.37 -3.21
C ALA A 260 -14.89 -3.76 -4.10
N ASP A 261 -15.71 -2.79 -4.51
CA ASP A 261 -16.88 -3.00 -5.37
C ASP A 261 -16.57 -2.83 -6.88
N SER A 262 -15.33 -2.46 -7.22
CA SER A 262 -14.88 -2.29 -8.62
C SER A 262 -14.19 -3.56 -9.15
N ASP A 263 -13.99 -3.63 -10.46
CA ASP A 263 -13.34 -4.77 -11.12
C ASP A 263 -11.85 -4.55 -11.29
N ALA A 264 -11.47 -3.33 -11.66
CA ALA A 264 -10.09 -2.98 -11.95
C ALA A 264 -9.74 -1.56 -11.49
N LEU A 265 -8.45 -1.33 -11.25
CA LEU A 265 -7.88 -0.01 -10.98
C LEU A 265 -6.60 0.16 -11.79
N VAL A 266 -6.49 1.29 -12.51
CA VAL A 266 -5.28 1.71 -13.25
C VAL A 266 -4.65 2.91 -12.56
N ALA A 267 -3.39 2.81 -12.19
CA ALA A 267 -2.64 3.92 -11.60
C ALA A 267 -1.13 3.74 -11.78
N ALA A 268 -0.38 4.79 -11.51
CA ALA A 268 1.05 4.69 -11.21
C ALA A 268 1.27 4.01 -9.84
N SER A 269 2.53 3.89 -9.40
CA SER A 269 2.89 3.31 -8.08
C SER A 269 2.37 4.18 -6.93
N THR A 270 1.07 4.09 -6.64
CA THR A 270 0.37 4.89 -5.62
C THR A 270 -0.38 3.99 -4.63
N GLY A 271 -0.77 4.54 -3.48
CA GLY A 271 -1.52 3.82 -2.44
C GLY A 271 -2.74 3.04 -2.97
N PRO A 272 -3.64 3.65 -3.74
CA PRO A 272 -4.81 2.99 -4.31
C PRO A 272 -4.51 1.74 -5.13
N LEU A 273 -3.41 1.74 -5.89
CA LEU A 273 -2.97 0.58 -6.66
C LEU A 273 -2.66 -0.62 -5.75
N HIS A 274 -1.95 -0.36 -4.65
CA HIS A 274 -1.62 -1.40 -3.66
C HIS A 274 -2.87 -1.90 -2.93
N ILE A 275 -3.81 -1.01 -2.59
CA ILE A 275 -5.10 -1.36 -1.97
C ILE A 275 -5.90 -2.28 -2.91
N ALA A 276 -5.99 -1.95 -4.20
CA ALA A 276 -6.71 -2.77 -5.18
C ALA A 276 -6.14 -4.20 -5.25
N ALA A 277 -4.82 -4.35 -5.22
CA ALA A 277 -4.16 -5.65 -5.28
C ALA A 277 -4.47 -6.53 -4.06
N VAL A 278 -4.37 -5.98 -2.83
CA VAL A 278 -4.66 -6.75 -1.60
C VAL A 278 -6.15 -7.06 -1.44
N LEU A 279 -7.04 -6.23 -2.01
CA LEU A 279 -8.48 -6.50 -2.13
C LEU A 279 -8.81 -7.48 -3.26
N ASN A 280 -7.81 -8.12 -3.88
CA ASN A 280 -7.96 -9.08 -4.98
C ASN A 280 -8.70 -8.53 -6.21
N LYS A 281 -8.54 -7.23 -6.49
CA LYS A 281 -9.03 -6.56 -7.70
C LYS A 281 -7.92 -6.54 -8.76
N HIS A 282 -8.30 -6.38 -10.04
CA HIS A 282 -7.29 -6.22 -11.09
C HIS A 282 -6.54 -4.89 -10.88
N ALA A 283 -5.32 -4.97 -10.36
CA ALA A 283 -4.44 -3.83 -10.13
C ALA A 283 -3.48 -3.66 -11.31
N ILE A 284 -3.75 -2.67 -12.14
CA ILE A 284 -2.98 -2.37 -13.34
C ILE A 284 -2.02 -1.21 -13.04
N GLY A 285 -0.76 -1.56 -12.83
CA GLY A 285 0.29 -0.63 -12.44
C GLY A 285 1.09 -0.12 -13.64
N LEU A 286 1.26 1.18 -13.71
CA LEU A 286 2.09 1.87 -14.70
C LEU A 286 3.40 2.29 -14.05
N TYR A 287 4.54 1.80 -14.56
CA TYR A 287 5.83 1.95 -13.90
C TYR A 287 6.93 2.50 -14.81
N PRO A 288 7.81 3.35 -14.29
CA PRO A 288 9.04 3.73 -14.98
C PRO A 288 10.12 2.65 -14.79
N PRO A 289 10.98 2.42 -15.79
CA PRO A 289 12.13 1.52 -15.65
C PRO A 289 13.31 2.20 -14.93
N ILE A 290 13.05 2.89 -13.83
CA ILE A 290 14.03 3.72 -13.11
C ILE A 290 14.21 3.18 -11.69
N ARG A 291 15.42 2.79 -11.31
CA ARG A 291 15.71 2.43 -9.92
C ARG A 291 15.80 3.66 -9.01
N PRO A 292 15.21 3.63 -7.81
CA PRO A 292 14.50 2.52 -7.17
C PRO A 292 12.98 2.51 -7.41
N MET A 293 12.44 3.23 -8.40
CA MET A 293 10.99 3.39 -8.65
C MET A 293 10.40 2.29 -9.55
N ASN A 294 11.22 1.32 -9.95
CA ASN A 294 10.85 0.22 -10.84
C ASN A 294 9.92 -0.80 -10.15
N PRO A 295 9.21 -1.62 -10.94
CA PRO A 295 8.24 -2.58 -10.41
C PRO A 295 8.87 -3.66 -9.53
N GLU A 296 10.10 -4.11 -9.81
CA GLU A 296 10.81 -5.08 -8.96
C GLU A 296 10.82 -4.67 -7.48
N ARG A 297 10.89 -3.35 -7.24
CA ARG A 297 10.91 -2.77 -5.90
C ARG A 297 9.51 -2.51 -5.34
N TRP A 298 8.58 -2.03 -6.17
CA TRP A 298 7.34 -1.40 -5.72
C TRP A 298 6.06 -1.92 -6.38
N GLN A 299 6.11 -3.05 -7.13
CA GLN A 299 4.85 -3.57 -7.67
C GLN A 299 3.87 -3.92 -6.55
N PRO A 300 2.56 -3.86 -6.79
CA PRO A 300 1.58 -4.30 -5.80
C PRO A 300 1.72 -5.80 -5.55
N ILE A 301 1.39 -6.22 -4.34
CA ILE A 301 1.33 -7.63 -3.95
C ILE A 301 -0.11 -8.12 -4.09
N GLY A 302 -0.34 -9.15 -4.89
CA GLY A 302 -1.68 -9.68 -5.14
C GLY A 302 -1.69 -10.67 -6.31
N ARG A 303 -2.77 -11.44 -6.44
CA ARG A 303 -2.91 -12.46 -7.49
C ARG A 303 -3.35 -11.88 -8.84
N LYS A 304 -3.98 -10.70 -8.85
CA LYS A 304 -4.53 -10.04 -10.05
C LYS A 304 -3.76 -8.75 -10.37
N VAL A 305 -2.44 -8.86 -10.43
CA VAL A 305 -1.55 -7.72 -10.71
C VAL A 305 -1.04 -7.79 -12.13
N LYS A 306 -1.15 -6.67 -12.86
CA LYS A 306 -0.52 -6.44 -14.15
C LYS A 306 0.32 -5.20 -14.11
N VAL A 307 1.57 -5.30 -14.53
CA VAL A 307 2.49 -4.17 -14.61
C VAL A 307 2.79 -3.85 -16.07
N PHE A 308 2.65 -2.59 -16.44
CA PHE A 308 3.15 -2.04 -17.69
C PHE A 308 4.41 -1.23 -17.39
N CYS A 309 5.52 -1.64 -17.94
CA CYS A 309 6.83 -1.00 -17.82
C CYS A 309 7.60 -1.25 -19.10
N LYS A 310 8.41 -0.30 -19.55
CA LYS A 310 9.30 -0.52 -20.71
C LYS A 310 10.46 -1.44 -20.30
N ASP A 311 10.74 -2.41 -21.15
CA ASP A 311 11.86 -3.33 -20.98
C ASP A 311 13.19 -2.64 -21.34
N LYS A 312 13.64 -1.78 -20.46
CA LYS A 312 14.97 -1.14 -20.53
C LYS A 312 15.36 -0.54 -19.18
N VAL A 313 16.65 -0.43 -18.94
CA VAL A 313 17.16 0.38 -17.82
C VAL A 313 17.25 1.84 -18.26
N CYS A 314 16.59 2.75 -17.53
CA CYS A 314 16.64 4.18 -17.80
C CYS A 314 17.26 4.93 -16.62
N ASN A 315 18.29 5.73 -16.90
CA ASN A 315 18.94 6.61 -15.92
C ASN A 315 18.67 8.11 -16.18
N SER A 316 18.19 8.47 -17.38
CA SER A 316 18.01 9.86 -17.81
C SER A 316 16.94 10.61 -17.04
N CYS A 317 15.87 9.92 -16.63
CA CYS A 317 14.74 10.55 -15.94
C CYS A 317 14.85 10.57 -14.40
N ARG A 318 16.03 10.22 -13.83
CA ARG A 318 16.20 10.18 -12.36
C ARG A 318 16.02 11.53 -11.69
N LYS A 319 16.46 12.60 -12.36
CA LYS A 319 16.48 13.96 -11.82
C LYS A 319 15.31 14.82 -12.28
N THR A 320 14.40 14.28 -13.08
CA THR A 320 13.25 15.00 -13.63
C THR A 320 11.94 14.46 -13.07
N THR A 321 10.89 15.27 -13.04
CA THR A 321 9.52 14.84 -12.74
C THR A 321 8.88 14.14 -13.94
N TYR A 322 9.31 14.48 -15.14
CA TYR A 322 8.88 13.90 -16.40
C TYR A 322 9.63 12.61 -16.72
N CYS A 323 8.92 11.59 -17.16
CA CYS A 323 9.51 10.31 -17.58
C CYS A 323 8.98 9.87 -18.94
N SER A 324 9.77 10.09 -20.00
CA SER A 324 9.42 9.69 -21.35
C SER A 324 9.15 8.19 -21.51
N CYS A 325 9.86 7.36 -20.75
CA CYS A 325 9.65 5.92 -20.76
C CYS A 325 8.26 5.54 -20.24
N MET A 326 7.82 6.19 -19.16
CA MET A 326 6.49 5.95 -18.62
C MET A 326 5.40 6.45 -19.57
N GLN A 327 5.58 7.66 -20.11
CA GLN A 327 4.62 8.23 -21.07
C GLN A 327 4.56 7.46 -22.39
N SER A 328 5.60 6.70 -22.75
CA SER A 328 5.61 5.86 -23.95
C SER A 328 4.92 4.49 -23.77
N ILE A 329 4.38 4.16 -22.60
CA ILE A 329 3.45 3.04 -22.42
C ILE A 329 2.19 3.37 -23.23
N LYS A 330 1.83 2.50 -24.17
CA LYS A 330 0.75 2.80 -25.13
C LYS A 330 -0.63 2.63 -24.50
N PRO A 331 -1.52 3.64 -24.54
CA PRO A 331 -2.89 3.52 -24.04
C PRO A 331 -3.66 2.35 -24.66
N LYS A 332 -3.41 2.06 -25.96
CA LYS A 332 -4.02 0.94 -26.66
C LYS A 332 -3.68 -0.42 -26.03
N GLU A 333 -2.44 -0.64 -25.60
CA GLU A 333 -2.03 -1.89 -24.93
C GLU A 333 -2.77 -2.08 -23.58
N VAL A 334 -2.98 -1.00 -22.85
CA VAL A 334 -3.74 -1.00 -21.60
C VAL A 334 -5.23 -1.23 -21.86
N ALA A 335 -5.80 -0.59 -22.88
CA ALA A 335 -7.20 -0.76 -23.29
C ALA A 335 -7.49 -2.19 -23.77
N GLU A 336 -6.61 -2.78 -24.56
CA GLU A 336 -6.72 -4.19 -25.02
C GLU A 336 -6.73 -5.16 -23.82
N TYR A 337 -5.83 -4.96 -22.86
CA TYR A 337 -5.79 -5.77 -21.65
C TYR A 337 -7.11 -5.66 -20.85
N LEU A 338 -7.60 -4.43 -20.61
CA LEU A 338 -8.86 -4.18 -19.90
C LEU A 338 -10.07 -4.78 -20.65
N SER A 339 -10.08 -4.67 -21.98
CA SER A 339 -11.15 -5.24 -22.81
C SER A 339 -11.21 -6.76 -22.75
N ASN A 340 -10.06 -7.43 -22.63
CA ASN A 340 -10.00 -8.87 -22.43
C ASN A 340 -10.53 -9.25 -21.02
N LEU A 341 -10.14 -8.53 -19.98
CA LEU A 341 -10.72 -8.75 -18.63
C LEU A 341 -12.24 -8.55 -18.61
N CYS A 342 -12.73 -7.56 -19.34
CA CYS A 342 -14.17 -7.32 -19.46
C CYS A 342 -14.89 -8.51 -20.13
N LYS A 343 -14.31 -9.10 -21.18
CA LYS A 343 -14.86 -10.29 -21.84
C LYS A 343 -14.83 -11.55 -20.97
N GLU A 344 -13.80 -11.69 -20.12
CA GLU A 344 -13.69 -12.82 -19.18
C GLU A 344 -14.72 -12.74 -18.04
N ARG A 345 -15.21 -11.53 -17.74
CA ARG A 345 -16.22 -11.33 -16.71
C ARG A 345 -17.64 -11.65 -17.18
N PHE A 346 -17.94 -11.40 -18.44
CA PHE A 346 -19.26 -11.53 -19.08
C PHE A 346 -19.27 -12.59 -20.18
#